data_ae2b965dae25dccf4953a7c0754622d2
#
_entry.id   ae2b965dae25dccf4953a7c0754622d2
#
_cell.length_a   1.000
_cell.length_b   1.000
_cell.length_c   1.000
_cell.angle_alpha   90.00
_cell.angle_beta   90.00
_cell.angle_gamma   90.00
#
_symmetry.space_group_name_H-M   'P 1'
#
loop_
_entity.id
_entity.type
_entity.pdbx_description
1 polymer ?
#
loop_
_entity_poly.entity_id
_entity_poly.type
_entity_poly.pdbx_seq_one_letter_code
_entity_poly.pdbx_strand_id
1 'polypeptide(L)'
;MCQNSNGNSVASYFSCCEPKQFVQDKVCNNFTVPTVTEATAEILYATNANDVIFASGTIKNTGNFPITVQFVKGADPVTGLGGVVVRQTVVPIGGAFTFTISRFDTIRAFAVGATATTPAAGEFCITPRYEIG
;
A
#
# COMPACT_ATOMS: atom_id res chain seq x y z
N MET A 1 -12.76 -14.56 -22.31
CA MET A 1 -12.25 -15.18 -21.19
C MET A 1 -11.98 -16.63 -21.43
N CYS A 2 -11.43 -17.16 -20.80
CA CYS A 2 -11.31 -18.56 -20.87
C CYS A 2 -11.99 -19.18 -19.71
N GLN A 3 -12.72 -19.07 -19.81
CA GLN A 3 -13.25 -19.42 -18.92
C GLN A 3 -13.88 -19.97 -18.55
N ASN A 4 -14.36 -20.38 -18.27
CA ASN A 4 -15.17 -21.00 -17.94
C ASN A 4 -15.86 -21.20 -17.40
N SER A 5 -16.16 -21.51 -17.21
CA SER A 5 -16.95 -21.85 -16.92
C SER A 5 -17.69 -22.04 -16.55
N ASN A 6 -18.08 -22.51 -16.51
CA ASN A 6 -18.79 -22.94 -16.30
C ASN A 6 -19.20 -23.21 -16.04
N GLY A 7 -19.21 -23.56 -16.08
CA GLY A 7 -19.49 -23.96 -16.01
C GLY A 7 -19.53 -24.37 -15.94
N ASN A 8 -19.58 -24.82 -16.10
CA ASN A 8 -19.45 -25.29 -16.30
C ASN A 8 -19.16 -25.53 -16.59
N SER A 9 -19.02 -25.68 -16.66
CA SER A 9 -18.60 -25.80 -17.10
C SER A 9 -18.19 -25.74 -17.40
N VAL A 10 -18.03 -25.97 -17.49
CA VAL A 10 -17.50 -25.85 -17.85
C VAL A 10 -16.97 -25.58 -17.97
N ALA A 11 -16.76 -25.80 -17.93
CA ALA A 11 -16.15 -25.50 -18.08
C ALA A 11 -15.63 -25.11 -18.29
N SER A 12 -15.44 -25.28 -18.45
CA SER A 12 -14.84 -24.87 -18.73
C SER A 12 -14.48 -24.35 -19.16
N TYR A 13 -14.15 -24.41 -19.37
CA TYR A 13 -13.61 -23.84 -19.90
C TYR A 13 -13.04 -23.27 -20.20
N PHE A 14 -12.62 -23.19 -20.66
CA PHE A 14 -11.93 -22.61 -21.02
C PHE A 14 -11.30 -22.01 -21.47
N SER A 15 -10.85 -22.73 -21.67
CA SER A 15 -9.93 -21.89 -21.84
C SER A 15 -8.86 -21.84 -22.77
N CYS A 16 -9.05 -21.31 -23.64
CA CYS A 16 -8.12 -21.18 -24.70
C CYS A 16 -6.88 -20.39 -24.32
N CYS A 17 -6.86 -19.71 -23.28
CA CYS A 17 -5.69 -19.03 -22.78
C CYS A 17 -5.64 -19.14 -21.27
N GLU A 18 -4.46 -19.27 -20.75
CA GLU A 18 -4.29 -19.32 -19.32
C GLU A 18 -4.32 -17.93 -18.74
N PRO A 19 -5.23 -17.63 -17.84
CA PRO A 19 -5.20 -16.34 -17.16
C PRO A 19 -3.97 -16.25 -16.27
N LYS A 20 -3.44 -15.04 -16.15
CA LYS A 20 -2.39 -14.79 -15.18
C LYS A 20 -2.95 -15.00 -13.78
N GLN A 21 -2.14 -15.57 -12.92
CA GLN A 21 -2.51 -15.76 -11.54
C GLN A 21 -1.98 -14.64 -10.70
N PHE A 22 -2.83 -14.14 -9.81
CA PHE A 22 -2.47 -13.08 -8.89
C PHE A 22 -2.69 -13.55 -7.46
N VAL A 23 -1.81 -13.15 -6.58
CA VAL A 23 -2.04 -13.24 -5.16
C VAL A 23 -2.73 -11.96 -4.72
N GLN A 24 -3.77 -12.12 -3.94
CA GLN A 24 -4.50 -10.99 -3.38
C GLN A 24 -4.73 -11.29 -1.90
N ASP A 25 -4.41 -10.34 -1.08
CA ASP A 25 -4.54 -10.47 0.35
C ASP A 25 -5.05 -9.16 0.90
N LYS A 26 -5.50 -9.15 2.14
CA LYS A 26 -5.96 -7.92 2.78
C LYS A 26 -5.26 -7.78 4.11
N VAL A 27 -4.63 -6.63 4.30
CA VAL A 27 -3.89 -6.32 5.52
C VAL A 27 -4.45 -5.03 6.09
N CYS A 28 -4.83 -5.06 7.37
CA CYS A 28 -5.27 -3.87 8.09
C CYS A 28 -4.49 -3.75 9.37
N ASN A 29 -3.97 -2.55 9.63
CA ASN A 29 -3.19 -2.27 10.83
C ASN A 29 -3.44 -0.85 11.32
N ASN A 30 -3.31 -0.68 12.62
CA ASN A 30 -3.15 0.65 13.20
C ASN A 30 -1.67 0.99 13.18
N PHE A 31 -1.36 2.27 13.05
CA PHE A 31 0.03 2.71 13.04
C PHE A 31 0.20 4.04 13.78
N THR A 32 1.43 4.31 14.19
CA THR A 32 1.81 5.60 14.74
C THR A 32 2.99 6.15 13.94
N VAL A 33 3.06 7.47 13.81
CA VAL A 33 4.13 8.14 13.07
C VAL A 33 4.78 9.15 13.99
N PRO A 34 5.92 8.79 14.61
CA PRO A 34 6.63 9.71 15.51
C PRO A 34 7.62 10.60 14.80
N THR A 35 7.64 10.60 13.48
CA THR A 35 8.67 11.27 12.69
C THR A 35 8.10 12.42 11.90
N VAL A 36 8.92 13.46 11.71
CA VAL A 36 8.48 14.72 11.13
C VAL A 36 8.97 14.96 9.71
N THR A 37 9.96 14.19 9.26
CA THR A 37 10.60 14.44 7.95
C THR A 37 10.59 13.19 7.08
N GLU A 38 10.72 13.42 5.78
CA GLU A 38 10.85 12.32 4.81
C GLU A 38 12.05 11.43 5.13
N ALA A 39 13.15 12.02 5.61
CA ALA A 39 14.36 11.27 5.91
C ALA A 39 14.20 10.27 7.05
N THR A 40 13.17 10.45 7.88
CA THR A 40 12.90 9.57 9.02
C THR A 40 11.51 8.94 8.92
N ALA A 41 10.96 8.85 7.73
CA ALA A 41 9.60 8.36 7.52
C ALA A 41 9.41 6.92 8.01
N GLU A 42 8.22 6.64 8.54
CA GLU A 42 7.83 5.30 8.97
C GLU A 42 7.37 4.49 7.78
N ILE A 43 7.76 3.23 7.75
CA ILE A 43 7.27 2.29 6.74
C ILE A 43 5.94 1.73 7.22
N LEU A 44 4.89 1.99 6.46
CA LEU A 44 3.58 1.41 6.73
C LEU A 44 3.42 0.05 6.07
N TYR A 45 4.01 -0.11 4.90
CA TYR A 45 3.93 -1.34 4.13
C TYR A 45 5.12 -1.42 3.18
N ALA A 46 5.72 -2.59 3.09
CA ALA A 46 6.77 -2.86 2.11
C ALA A 46 6.64 -4.29 1.62
N THR A 47 6.85 -4.50 0.32
CA THR A 47 6.84 -5.85 -0.20
C THR A 47 8.16 -6.52 0.12
N ASN A 48 8.11 -7.82 0.34
CA ASN A 48 9.31 -8.61 0.58
C ASN A 48 9.91 -9.13 -0.72
N ALA A 49 9.24 -8.87 -1.84
CA ALA A 49 9.71 -9.28 -3.15
C ALA A 49 10.31 -8.08 -3.85
N ASN A 50 11.16 -8.33 -4.82
CA ASN A 50 11.71 -7.26 -5.64
C ASN A 50 10.72 -6.72 -6.67
N ASP A 51 9.51 -7.21 -6.64
CA ASP A 51 8.49 -6.83 -7.58
C ASP A 51 7.65 -5.69 -7.07
N VAL A 52 7.21 -4.87 -8.00
CA VAL A 52 6.22 -3.84 -7.70
C VAL A 52 4.84 -4.46 -7.64
N ILE A 53 3.97 -3.86 -6.87
CA ILE A 53 2.60 -4.31 -6.72
C ILE A 53 1.62 -3.27 -7.23
N PHE A 54 0.38 -3.69 -7.28
CA PHE A 54 -0.75 -2.82 -7.51
C PHE A 54 -1.73 -3.11 -6.38
N ALA A 55 -2.23 -2.08 -5.78
CA ALA A 55 -3.02 -2.23 -4.58
C ALA A 55 -4.10 -1.17 -4.47
N SER A 56 -5.18 -1.52 -3.80
CA SER A 56 -6.17 -0.55 -3.37
C SER A 56 -6.29 -0.61 -1.86
N GLY A 57 -6.74 0.48 -1.27
CA GLY A 57 -6.87 0.55 0.17
C GLY A 57 -7.31 1.91 0.66
N THR A 58 -7.25 2.06 1.96
CA THR A 58 -7.65 3.28 2.65
C THR A 58 -6.67 3.56 3.78
N ILE A 59 -6.29 4.83 3.91
CA ILE A 59 -5.49 5.31 5.03
C ILE A 59 -6.33 6.35 5.76
N LYS A 60 -6.54 6.15 7.05
CA LYS A 60 -7.33 7.06 7.90
C LYS A 60 -6.41 7.71 8.92
N ASN A 61 -6.60 9.00 9.12
CA ASN A 61 -5.90 9.74 10.15
C ASN A 61 -6.79 9.78 11.40
N THR A 62 -6.36 9.09 12.45
CA THR A 62 -7.09 9.02 13.73
C THR A 62 -6.42 9.85 14.82
N GLY A 63 -5.34 10.54 14.50
CA GLY A 63 -4.57 11.33 15.47
C GLY A 63 -4.77 12.83 15.31
N ASN A 64 -3.77 13.57 15.77
CA ASN A 64 -3.86 15.03 15.90
C ASN A 64 -2.94 15.81 14.97
N PHE A 65 -2.32 15.13 14.01
CA PHE A 65 -1.42 15.77 13.04
C PHE A 65 -1.78 15.33 11.63
N PRO A 66 -1.68 16.20 10.62
CA PRO A 66 -1.77 15.77 9.24
C PRO A 66 -0.65 14.77 8.93
N ILE A 67 -0.97 13.76 8.14
CA ILE A 67 0.00 12.72 7.79
C ILE A 67 0.31 12.80 6.32
N THR A 68 1.59 12.95 5.98
CA THR A 68 2.05 12.87 4.60
C THR A 68 2.37 11.43 4.27
N VAL A 69 1.75 10.91 3.22
CA VAL A 69 1.91 9.51 2.79
C VAL A 69 2.54 9.49 1.41
N GLN A 70 3.56 8.67 1.27
CA GLN A 70 4.25 8.49 -0.01
C GLN A 70 4.20 7.04 -0.44
N PHE A 71 3.86 6.83 -1.70
CA PHE A 71 3.94 5.53 -2.37
C PHE A 71 5.19 5.56 -3.21
N VAL A 72 6.10 4.64 -2.97
CA VAL A 72 7.46 4.71 -3.47
C VAL A 72 7.84 3.44 -4.23
N LYS A 73 8.62 3.61 -5.28
CA LYS A 73 9.19 2.49 -6.03
C LYS A 73 10.71 2.51 -5.85
N GLY A 74 11.28 1.38 -5.46
CA GLY A 74 12.72 1.23 -5.33
C GLY A 74 13.28 1.77 -4.02
N ALA A 75 12.46 1.86 -2.98
CA ALA A 75 12.95 2.23 -1.66
C ALA A 75 13.82 1.11 -1.08
N ASP A 76 14.71 1.49 -0.16
CA ASP A 76 15.50 0.52 0.59
C ASP A 76 14.56 -0.33 1.44
N PRO A 77 14.57 -1.66 1.30
CA PRO A 77 13.63 -2.51 2.04
C PRO A 77 13.87 -2.52 3.55
N VAL A 78 15.02 -2.07 4.01
CA VAL A 78 15.34 -2.04 5.44
C VAL A 78 14.98 -0.68 6.04
N THR A 79 15.39 0.40 5.39
CA THR A 79 15.19 1.76 5.92
C THR A 79 13.94 2.44 5.39
N GLY A 80 13.42 1.98 4.25
CA GLY A 80 12.30 2.61 3.58
C GLY A 80 12.65 3.91 2.87
N LEU A 81 13.92 4.26 2.82
CA LEU A 81 14.38 5.54 2.25
C LEU A 81 14.75 5.39 0.78
N GLY A 82 14.88 6.52 0.11
CA GLY A 82 15.25 6.56 -1.29
C GLY A 82 14.09 6.16 -2.20
N GLY A 83 14.44 5.75 -3.41
CA GLY A 83 13.45 5.39 -4.42
C GLY A 83 12.79 6.59 -5.07
N VAL A 84 11.80 6.31 -5.90
CA VAL A 84 11.04 7.31 -6.63
C VAL A 84 9.63 7.37 -6.06
N VAL A 85 9.19 8.56 -5.67
CA VAL A 85 7.82 8.77 -5.18
C VAL A 85 6.87 8.72 -6.37
N VAL A 86 6.03 7.70 -6.39
CA VAL A 86 5.02 7.51 -7.44
C VAL A 86 3.80 8.38 -7.15
N ARG A 87 3.45 8.49 -5.89
CA ARG A 87 2.30 9.29 -5.45
C ARG A 87 2.55 9.80 -4.05
N GLN A 88 2.13 11.02 -3.79
CA GLN A 88 2.18 11.62 -2.45
C GLN A 88 0.87 12.31 -2.15
N THR A 89 0.41 12.19 -0.92
CA THR A 89 -0.78 12.88 -0.47
C THR A 89 -0.66 13.23 1.00
N VAL A 90 -1.48 14.19 1.44
CA VAL A 90 -1.59 14.53 2.85
C VAL A 90 -2.98 14.13 3.32
N VAL A 91 -3.04 13.34 4.38
CA VAL A 91 -4.29 12.93 4.99
C VAL A 91 -4.56 13.88 6.16
N PRO A 92 -5.58 14.71 6.08
CA PRO A 92 -5.84 15.68 7.14
C PRO A 92 -6.37 15.01 8.41
N ILE A 93 -6.30 15.74 9.51
CA ILE A 93 -6.85 15.26 10.78
C ILE A 93 -8.32 14.89 10.59
N GLY A 94 -8.68 13.68 11.03
CA GLY A 94 -10.04 13.17 10.88
C GLY A 94 -10.41 12.75 9.47
N GLY A 95 -9.47 12.85 8.53
CA GLY A 95 -9.72 12.49 7.14
C GLY A 95 -9.25 11.09 6.78
N ALA A 96 -9.51 10.72 5.53
CA ALA A 96 -9.09 9.45 4.98
C ALA A 96 -8.72 9.63 3.51
N PHE A 97 -7.84 8.76 3.04
CA PHE A 97 -7.44 8.71 1.64
C PHE A 97 -7.65 7.29 1.14
N THR A 98 -8.53 7.15 0.16
CA THR A 98 -8.78 5.86 -0.50
C THR A 98 -8.04 5.87 -1.82
N PHE A 99 -7.31 4.79 -2.10
CA PHE A 99 -6.42 4.75 -3.25
C PHE A 99 -6.52 3.46 -4.04
N THR A 100 -6.15 3.55 -5.30
CA THR A 100 -5.79 2.41 -6.15
C THR A 100 -4.56 2.85 -6.92
N ILE A 101 -3.42 2.29 -6.58
CA ILE A 101 -2.12 2.72 -7.11
C ILE A 101 -1.34 1.49 -7.55
N SER A 102 -0.61 1.64 -8.66
CA SER A 102 0.22 0.57 -9.20
C SER A 102 1.69 0.98 -9.23
N ARG A 103 2.54 0.00 -9.38
CA ARG A 103 3.98 0.18 -9.60
C ARG A 103 4.70 0.84 -8.43
N PHE A 104 4.39 0.38 -7.24
CA PHE A 104 5.11 0.79 -6.05
C PHE A 104 5.49 -0.45 -5.24
N ASP A 105 6.39 -0.29 -4.30
CA ASP A 105 6.81 -1.39 -3.42
C ASP A 105 6.77 -0.99 -1.95
N THR A 106 6.66 0.29 -1.64
CA THR A 106 6.71 0.78 -0.27
C THR A 106 5.72 1.90 -0.06
N ILE A 107 5.06 1.89 1.09
CA ILE A 107 4.24 3.00 1.57
C ILE A 107 4.91 3.50 2.83
N ARG A 108 5.25 4.78 2.86
CA ARG A 108 5.87 5.39 4.03
C ARG A 108 5.14 6.67 4.40
N ALA A 109 5.26 7.08 5.65
CA ALA A 109 4.56 8.25 6.15
C ALA A 109 5.40 9.05 7.12
N PHE A 110 5.16 10.34 7.16
CA PHE A 110 5.72 11.23 8.16
C PHE A 110 4.68 12.30 8.48
N ALA A 111 4.84 12.98 9.61
CA ALA A 111 3.87 13.97 10.06
C ALA A 111 4.58 15.13 10.70
N VAL A 112 4.46 16.31 10.10
CA VAL A 112 5.06 17.53 10.65
C VAL A 112 4.39 17.85 11.98
N GLY A 113 5.21 18.08 13.01
CA GLY A 113 4.73 18.34 14.35
C GLY A 113 4.66 17.13 15.26
N ALA A 114 4.70 15.93 14.71
CA ALA A 114 4.66 14.71 15.52
C ALA A 114 6.00 14.48 16.22
N THR A 115 5.96 13.84 17.37
CA THR A 115 7.15 13.45 18.14
C THR A 115 6.98 12.06 18.69
N ALA A 116 8.04 11.50 19.28
CA ALA A 116 7.98 10.18 19.88
C ALA A 116 6.98 10.10 21.04
N THR A 117 6.78 11.21 21.76
CA THR A 117 5.84 11.27 22.87
C THR A 117 4.43 11.69 22.45
N THR A 118 4.33 12.36 21.31
CA THR A 118 3.05 12.81 20.75
C THR A 118 3.04 12.47 19.27
N PRO A 119 2.92 11.18 18.91
CA PRO A 119 2.98 10.77 17.51
C PRO A 119 1.65 11.02 16.81
N ALA A 120 1.73 11.13 15.49
CA ALA A 120 0.55 11.00 14.67
C ALA A 120 0.06 9.55 14.71
N ALA A 121 -1.19 9.33 14.43
CA ALA A 121 -1.77 8.00 14.48
C ALA A 121 -2.76 7.80 13.35
N GLY A 122 -2.89 6.58 12.90
CA GLY A 122 -3.85 6.25 11.86
C GLY A 122 -4.10 4.76 11.76
N GLU A 123 -4.94 4.44 10.79
CA GLU A 123 -5.23 3.07 10.41
C GLU A 123 -5.07 2.95 8.91
N PHE A 124 -4.57 1.82 8.45
CA PHE A 124 -4.59 1.56 7.03
C PHE A 124 -5.07 0.14 6.76
N CYS A 125 -5.77 0.01 5.65
CA CYS A 125 -6.12 -1.28 5.07
C CYS A 125 -5.65 -1.28 3.63
N ILE A 126 -5.01 -2.34 3.23
CA ILE A 126 -4.49 -2.47 1.87
C ILE A 126 -4.79 -3.88 1.35
N THR A 127 -5.18 -3.94 0.09
CA THR A 127 -5.34 -5.19 -0.64
C THR A 127 -4.32 -5.19 -1.77
N PRO A 128 -3.12 -5.71 -1.51
CA PRO A 128 -2.10 -5.79 -2.55
C PRO A 128 -2.38 -6.94 -3.50
N ARG A 129 -1.99 -6.75 -4.75
CA ARG A 129 -2.09 -7.77 -5.78
C ARG A 129 -0.76 -7.83 -6.49
N TYR A 130 -0.27 -9.04 -6.68
CA TYR A 130 0.95 -9.26 -7.44
C TYR A 130 0.82 -10.58 -8.20
N GLU A 131 1.45 -10.60 -9.36
CA GLU A 131 1.43 -11.75 -10.24
C GLU A 131 2.32 -12.85 -9.70
N ILE A 132 1.88 -14.09 -9.74
CA ILE A 132 2.69 -15.25 -9.40
C ILE A 132 2.89 -16.13 -10.64
N GLY A 133 4.04 -16.71 -10.71
CA GLY A 133 4.37 -17.65 -11.80
C GLY A 133 5.27 -17.10 -12.85
#